data_84e1301c9a837c5c2f6b697159de2f07
#
_entry.id   84e1301c9a837c5c2f6b697159de2f07
#
_cell.length_a   1.000
_cell.length_b   1.000
_cell.length_c   1.000
_cell.angle_alpha   90.00
_cell.angle_beta   90.00
_cell.angle_gamma   90.00
#
_symmetry.space_group_name_H-M   'P 1'
#
loop_
_entity.id
_entity.type
_entity.pdbx_description
1 polymer ?
#
loop_
_entity_poly.entity_id
_entity_poly.type
_entity_poly.pdbx_seq_one_letter_code
_entity_poly.pdbx_strand_id
1 'polypeptide(L)'
;MPICALCGSDNAAGARFCRTCAAPLTRYKASAADDAWLAARLSSADLPPDPARSGPPRHDPHPGAEEEPMDQPAPILFAGRYELPPAAADGPLVVVDTAPWRRCWACGSTANEPEEAFCIECGAALERRPYPAVLTPADAPSGPALIAAVDDERARALLPEIWDQVEEVGRVLTILNDSGRAPLATPLDETAALAVGLPLARLLESLHARGLALGPLAPTDLEPVPGGGARLRAAPHLRPIAPDDAAAVQADLLALADLLERLTATPRTTLRLSEEEAEAAAHDLPLVDVLRQVRTGAFADAAGLAATLEQVLAQRTRPAPLRQVVGAHTDTGIVREHNEDSLFTLQLTLINNNQPEIWGVYIVADGMGGHAAGEVASGLAVRAAADLFLGEYLARAVQPDVAFSEEEAVAFVRRAVQRANEAVIAESRHQANDMGTTFTMALVAGDRAIVGNVGDSRTYLFRDGRLRRITRDHSLVQRLVDLGQIAEDDIYSHPQRNAVLRSLGDRSEIEIDVFTERLRPGDALLLCSDGQWEMTRDPDMERLLAREEPPQAVCEALVAAANQAGGEDNIAVILVRFE
;
A
#
# COMPACT_ATOMS: atom_id res chain seq x y z
N MET A 1 2.17 -45.40 24.24
CA MET A 1 3.03 -44.57 23.38
C MET A 1 2.53 -44.68 21.94
N PRO A 2 2.39 -43.60 21.19
CA PRO A 2 1.93 -43.70 19.81
C PRO A 2 3.01 -44.29 18.92
N ILE A 3 2.66 -45.35 18.18
CA ILE A 3 3.56 -45.95 17.17
C ILE A 3 3.29 -45.27 15.83
N CYS A 4 4.35 -44.85 15.15
CA CYS A 4 4.24 -44.22 13.83
C CYS A 4 3.77 -45.23 12.78
N ALA A 5 2.66 -44.93 12.10
CA ALA A 5 2.10 -45.80 11.07
C ALA A 5 3.00 -45.90 9.80
N LEU A 6 3.91 -44.94 9.60
CA LEU A 6 4.78 -44.88 8.42
C LEU A 6 6.11 -45.66 8.61
N CYS A 7 6.76 -45.54 9.76
CA CYS A 7 8.09 -46.12 10.01
C CYS A 7 8.15 -47.11 11.21
N GLY A 8 7.04 -47.30 11.93
CA GLY A 8 6.96 -48.25 13.05
C GLY A 8 7.64 -47.82 14.35
N SER A 9 8.20 -46.61 14.42
CA SER A 9 8.91 -46.14 15.61
C SER A 9 7.95 -45.76 16.75
N ASP A 10 8.33 -46.08 17.99
CA ASP A 10 7.67 -45.62 19.21
C ASP A 10 7.94 -44.11 19.44
N ASN A 11 6.96 -43.37 19.89
CA ASN A 11 7.07 -41.95 20.12
C ASN A 11 6.60 -41.56 21.52
N ALA A 12 7.04 -40.43 22.04
CA ALA A 12 6.64 -39.92 23.35
C ALA A 12 5.13 -39.72 23.46
N ALA A 13 4.58 -39.87 24.66
CA ALA A 13 3.18 -39.61 24.90
C ALA A 13 2.88 -38.12 24.65
N GLY A 14 1.94 -37.82 23.71
CA GLY A 14 1.60 -36.45 23.33
C GLY A 14 2.39 -35.90 22.12
N ALA A 15 3.37 -36.64 21.57
CA ALA A 15 4.07 -36.22 20.36
C ALA A 15 3.09 -36.08 19.19
N ARG A 16 3.18 -34.97 18.46
CA ARG A 16 2.36 -34.65 17.28
C ARG A 16 2.98 -35.18 15.99
N PHE A 17 4.29 -35.33 15.96
CA PHE A 17 5.08 -35.84 14.84
C PHE A 17 6.00 -36.97 15.25
N CYS A 18 6.30 -37.85 14.32
CA CYS A 18 7.20 -38.97 14.56
C CYS A 18 8.65 -38.48 14.69
N ARG A 19 9.33 -38.88 15.77
CA ARG A 19 10.74 -38.53 16.04
C ARG A 19 11.74 -39.05 15.02
N THR A 20 11.37 -40.06 14.24
CA THR A 20 12.24 -40.74 13.27
C THR A 20 12.01 -40.30 11.82
N CYS A 21 10.76 -40.07 11.41
CA CYS A 21 10.42 -39.76 10.02
C CYS A 21 9.57 -38.50 9.83
N ALA A 22 9.33 -37.74 10.91
CA ALA A 22 8.53 -36.51 10.92
C ALA A 22 7.04 -36.69 10.51
N ALA A 23 6.55 -37.91 10.33
CA ALA A 23 5.14 -38.14 9.97
C ALA A 23 4.20 -37.72 11.11
N PRO A 24 3.04 -37.10 10.83
CA PRO A 24 2.08 -36.73 11.86
C PRO A 24 1.48 -37.98 12.54
N LEU A 25 1.44 -37.96 13.87
CA LEU A 25 0.99 -39.08 14.71
C LEU A 25 -0.49 -39.00 15.07
N THR A 26 -1.13 -37.84 14.88
CA THR A 26 -2.57 -37.64 15.09
C THR A 26 -3.26 -37.56 13.73
N ARG A 27 -4.40 -38.25 13.59
CA ARG A 27 -5.31 -38.03 12.44
C ARG A 27 -5.91 -36.64 12.54
N TYR A 28 -5.28 -35.66 11.93
CA TYR A 28 -5.87 -34.36 11.70
C TYR A 28 -7.01 -34.54 10.71
N LYS A 29 -8.20 -34.04 11.02
CA LYS A 29 -9.24 -33.85 10.00
C LYS A 29 -8.78 -32.66 9.16
N ALA A 30 -8.13 -32.96 8.03
CA ALA A 30 -7.70 -31.96 7.06
C ALA A 30 -8.93 -31.14 6.59
N SER A 31 -8.77 -29.83 6.49
CA SER A 31 -9.73 -28.99 5.79
C SER A 31 -9.51 -29.15 4.28
N ALA A 32 -10.50 -28.83 3.45
CA ALA A 32 -10.36 -28.90 1.99
C ALA A 32 -9.21 -28.06 1.42
N ALA A 33 -8.69 -27.10 2.19
CA ALA A 33 -7.52 -26.28 1.84
C ALA A 33 -6.19 -27.04 2.03
N ASP A 34 -6.13 -27.94 3.03
CA ASP A 34 -4.93 -28.73 3.32
C ASP A 34 -4.73 -29.84 2.28
N ASP A 35 -5.81 -30.41 1.75
CA ASP A 35 -5.77 -31.41 0.67
C ASP A 35 -5.28 -30.79 -0.66
N ALA A 36 -5.65 -29.54 -0.95
CA ALA A 36 -5.19 -28.82 -2.14
C ALA A 36 -3.69 -28.48 -2.06
N TRP A 37 -3.17 -28.12 -0.89
CA TRP A 37 -1.76 -27.85 -0.64
C TRP A 37 -0.90 -29.12 -0.77
N LEU A 38 -1.40 -30.26 -0.26
CA LEU A 38 -0.73 -31.56 -0.35
C LEU A 38 -0.68 -32.07 -1.81
N ALA A 39 -1.78 -31.90 -2.54
CA ALA A 39 -1.87 -32.28 -3.97
C ALA A 39 -0.92 -31.45 -4.84
N ALA A 40 -0.77 -30.15 -4.56
CA ALA A 40 0.15 -29.27 -5.28
C ALA A 40 1.62 -29.66 -5.06
N ARG A 41 1.98 -30.19 -3.90
CA ARG A 41 3.33 -30.60 -3.56
C ARG A 41 3.71 -31.98 -4.11
N LEU A 42 2.73 -32.85 -4.33
CA LEU A 42 2.93 -34.18 -4.90
C LEU A 42 2.97 -34.16 -6.45
N SER A 43 2.59 -33.07 -7.08
CA SER A 43 2.60 -32.91 -8.55
C SER A 43 3.85 -32.22 -9.10
N SER A 44 4.77 -31.73 -8.27
CA SER A 44 6.05 -31.20 -8.72
C SER A 44 7.03 -32.34 -9.02
N ALA A 45 7.39 -32.48 -10.28
CA ALA A 45 8.29 -33.53 -10.80
C ALA A 45 9.78 -33.35 -10.48
N ASP A 46 10.11 -32.63 -9.40
CA ASP A 46 11.48 -32.38 -8.93
C ASP A 46 11.74 -33.04 -7.57
N LEU A 47 11.61 -34.36 -7.53
CA LEU A 47 12.23 -35.15 -6.47
C LEU A 47 13.66 -35.50 -6.89
N PRO A 48 14.69 -35.24 -6.06
CA PRO A 48 16.03 -35.72 -6.35
C PRO A 48 16.04 -37.25 -6.43
N PRO A 49 16.88 -37.85 -7.28
CA PRO A 49 16.90 -39.29 -7.48
C PRO A 49 17.26 -40.02 -6.18
N ASP A 50 16.50 -41.06 -5.91
CA ASP A 50 16.67 -42.01 -4.79
C ASP A 50 18.13 -42.55 -4.75
N PRO A 51 18.91 -42.32 -3.67
CA PRO A 51 20.29 -42.78 -3.57
C PRO A 51 20.44 -44.30 -3.45
N ALA A 52 19.35 -45.07 -3.41
CA ALA A 52 19.39 -46.53 -3.22
C ALA A 52 19.57 -47.34 -4.52
N ARG A 53 19.69 -46.71 -5.71
CA ARG A 53 19.74 -47.42 -7.00
C ARG A 53 21.04 -47.35 -7.80
N SER A 54 22.12 -46.77 -7.22
CA SER A 54 23.45 -46.86 -7.87
C SER A 54 24.41 -47.61 -6.98
N GLY A 55 24.70 -48.85 -7.39
CA GLY A 55 25.80 -49.64 -6.79
C GLY A 55 27.14 -48.95 -6.99
N PRO A 56 28.11 -49.18 -6.09
CA PRO A 56 29.36 -48.46 -6.11
C PRO A 56 30.20 -48.79 -7.36
N PRO A 57 30.84 -47.81 -8.00
CA PRO A 57 31.81 -48.04 -9.04
C PRO A 57 33.02 -48.78 -8.43
N ARG A 58 33.47 -49.87 -9.08
CA ARG A 58 34.69 -50.57 -8.72
C ARG A 58 35.88 -49.67 -9.06
N HIS A 59 36.60 -49.22 -8.03
CA HIS A 59 37.89 -48.58 -8.20
C HIS A 59 39.00 -49.65 -8.01
N ASP A 60 39.86 -49.75 -9.02
CA ASP A 60 41.13 -50.44 -8.91
C ASP A 60 42.09 -49.66 -7.96
N PRO A 61 42.90 -50.35 -7.17
CA PRO A 61 43.78 -49.70 -6.20
C PRO A 61 45.06 -49.21 -6.88
N HIS A 62 45.28 -47.89 -6.89
CA HIS A 62 46.65 -47.36 -7.02
C HIS A 62 47.24 -47.07 -5.64
N PRO A 63 48.48 -47.51 -5.38
CA PRO A 63 49.16 -47.25 -4.11
C PRO A 63 49.88 -45.89 -4.17
N GLY A 64 49.63 -45.05 -3.21
CA GLY A 64 50.38 -43.80 -3.08
C GLY A 64 49.90 -42.90 -1.97
N ALA A 65 50.68 -42.87 -0.91
CA ALA A 65 50.75 -41.87 0.17
C ALA A 65 49.52 -41.77 1.09
N GLU A 66 49.61 -42.44 2.21
CA GLU A 66 48.95 -42.09 3.46
C GLU A 66 49.53 -40.75 3.94
N GLU A 67 48.82 -39.66 3.64
CA GLU A 67 48.94 -38.41 4.44
C GLU A 67 48.22 -38.67 5.76
N GLU A 68 49.00 -38.77 6.86
CA GLU A 68 48.47 -38.76 8.22
C GLU A 68 47.55 -37.54 8.37
N PRO A 69 46.32 -37.70 8.92
CA PRO A 69 45.46 -36.54 9.19
C PRO A 69 46.22 -35.66 10.21
N MET A 70 46.56 -34.42 9.79
CA MET A 70 47.04 -33.40 10.72
C MET A 70 46.05 -33.34 11.87
N ASP A 71 46.60 -33.52 13.10
CA ASP A 71 45.88 -33.47 14.36
C ASP A 71 45.17 -32.10 14.46
N GLN A 72 43.94 -32.05 14.01
CA GLN A 72 43.10 -30.85 14.18
C GLN A 72 42.82 -30.75 15.67
N PRO A 73 43.12 -29.63 16.32
CA PRO A 73 42.81 -29.45 17.73
C PRO A 73 41.32 -29.71 17.95
N ALA A 74 40.99 -30.48 19.00
CA ALA A 74 39.61 -30.81 19.33
C ALA A 74 38.77 -29.51 19.40
N PRO A 75 37.56 -29.51 18.87
CA PRO A 75 36.73 -28.32 18.86
C PRO A 75 36.47 -27.84 20.29
N ILE A 76 36.59 -26.54 20.50
CA ILE A 76 36.32 -25.91 21.80
C ILE A 76 34.78 -25.81 21.97
N LEU A 77 34.24 -26.58 22.92
CA LEU A 77 32.82 -26.51 23.27
C LEU A 77 32.61 -25.50 24.40
N PHE A 78 31.82 -24.45 24.12
CA PHE A 78 31.41 -23.47 25.11
C PHE A 78 30.08 -23.91 25.77
N ALA A 79 30.07 -23.93 27.09
CA ALA A 79 28.97 -24.43 27.93
C ALA A 79 28.49 -25.85 27.56
N GLY A 80 29.43 -26.69 27.03
CA GLY A 80 29.17 -28.08 26.63
C GLY A 80 28.12 -28.19 25.49
N ARG A 81 27.89 -27.13 24.72
CA ARG A 81 26.90 -27.14 23.67
C ARG A 81 27.34 -26.47 22.37
N TYR A 82 27.98 -25.32 22.44
CA TYR A 82 28.31 -24.51 21.26
C TYR A 82 29.77 -24.72 20.87
N GLU A 83 29.98 -25.20 19.66
CA GLU A 83 31.32 -25.35 19.09
C GLU A 83 31.84 -24.02 18.58
N LEU A 84 32.93 -23.53 19.16
CA LEU A 84 33.59 -22.28 18.77
C LEU A 84 34.64 -22.54 17.68
N PRO A 85 34.90 -21.58 16.77
CA PRO A 85 36.01 -21.67 15.84
C PRO A 85 37.35 -21.69 16.59
N PRO A 86 38.40 -22.34 16.04
CA PRO A 86 39.69 -22.60 16.73
C PRO A 86 40.40 -21.33 17.23
N ALA A 87 40.14 -20.16 16.66
CA ALA A 87 40.75 -18.88 17.02
C ALA A 87 39.70 -17.87 17.52
N ALA A 88 38.69 -18.34 18.28
CA ALA A 88 37.65 -17.47 18.80
C ALA A 88 38.22 -16.38 19.72
N ALA A 89 38.08 -15.12 19.29
CA ALA A 89 38.36 -13.92 20.07
C ALA A 89 37.03 -13.23 20.46
N ASP A 90 37.11 -12.28 21.39
CA ASP A 90 35.94 -11.47 21.72
C ASP A 90 35.44 -10.72 20.48
N GLY A 91 34.11 -10.73 20.26
CA GLY A 91 33.46 -10.12 19.12
C GLY A 91 32.51 -11.06 18.37
N PRO A 92 32.10 -10.67 17.16
CA PRO A 92 31.22 -11.47 16.30
C PRO A 92 31.89 -12.74 15.80
N LEU A 93 31.18 -13.86 15.85
CA LEU A 93 31.65 -15.17 15.36
C LEU A 93 30.44 -16.02 14.92
N VAL A 94 30.74 -17.18 14.33
CA VAL A 94 29.73 -18.19 14.03
C VAL A 94 30.01 -19.41 14.89
N VAL A 95 28.97 -19.90 15.57
CA VAL A 95 29.05 -21.11 16.42
C VAL A 95 28.14 -22.18 15.85
N VAL A 96 28.48 -23.46 16.14
CA VAL A 96 27.62 -24.59 15.76
C VAL A 96 26.96 -25.16 17.00
N ASP A 97 25.64 -25.23 17.03
CA ASP A 97 24.88 -25.91 18.09
C ASP A 97 25.04 -27.42 17.92
N THR A 98 25.69 -28.05 18.87
CA THR A 98 25.94 -29.50 18.88
C THR A 98 24.85 -30.29 19.60
N ALA A 99 23.90 -29.60 20.25
CA ALA A 99 22.79 -30.18 20.98
C ALA A 99 21.43 -29.56 20.55
N PRO A 100 21.07 -29.65 19.24
CA PRO A 100 19.87 -28.98 18.68
C PRO A 100 18.55 -29.48 19.28
N TRP A 101 18.55 -30.63 19.93
CA TRP A 101 17.41 -31.19 20.67
C TRP A 101 17.06 -30.37 21.92
N ARG A 102 18.00 -29.66 22.53
CA ARG A 102 17.73 -28.83 23.72
C ARG A 102 16.76 -27.67 23.46
N ARG A 103 16.73 -27.16 22.23
CA ARG A 103 15.79 -26.13 21.83
C ARG A 103 15.57 -26.18 20.31
N CYS A 104 14.35 -26.48 19.87
CA CYS A 104 14.03 -26.56 18.45
C CYS A 104 14.17 -25.19 17.77
N TRP A 105 14.96 -25.12 16.73
CA TRP A 105 15.21 -23.89 15.98
C TRP A 105 13.98 -23.29 15.31
N ALA A 106 12.96 -24.11 15.02
CA ALA A 106 11.75 -23.67 14.28
C ALA A 106 10.62 -23.19 15.20
N CYS A 107 10.42 -23.84 16.37
CA CYS A 107 9.30 -23.50 17.27
C CYS A 107 9.75 -23.17 18.71
N GLY A 108 11.05 -23.26 19.01
CA GLY A 108 11.58 -22.97 20.34
C GLY A 108 11.29 -24.04 21.40
N SER A 109 10.65 -25.17 21.05
CA SER A 109 10.35 -26.25 22.00
C SER A 109 11.60 -26.81 22.65
N THR A 110 11.53 -27.02 23.95
CA THR A 110 12.59 -27.66 24.78
C THR A 110 12.21 -29.06 25.23
N ALA A 111 11.13 -29.62 24.69
CA ALA A 111 10.58 -30.92 25.09
C ALA A 111 11.18 -32.11 24.33
N ASN A 112 12.22 -31.86 23.50
CA ASN A 112 12.86 -32.92 22.71
C ASN A 112 13.96 -33.65 23.51
N GLU A 113 14.22 -34.90 23.17
CA GLU A 113 15.22 -35.74 23.78
C GLU A 113 16.44 -35.92 22.84
N PRO A 114 17.66 -36.32 23.37
CA PRO A 114 18.87 -36.41 22.56
C PRO A 114 18.82 -37.34 21.35
N GLU A 115 17.97 -38.38 21.40
CA GLU A 115 17.81 -39.36 20.33
C GLU A 115 16.84 -38.96 19.25
N GLU A 116 16.15 -37.80 19.38
CA GLU A 116 15.17 -37.33 18.43
C GLU A 116 15.80 -36.61 17.26
N ALA A 117 15.54 -37.09 16.05
CA ALA A 117 15.99 -36.47 14.82
C ALA A 117 15.06 -35.32 14.34
N PHE A 118 13.83 -35.28 14.87
CA PHE A 118 12.82 -34.30 14.51
C PHE A 118 12.10 -33.79 15.76
N CYS A 119 11.77 -32.51 15.76
CA CYS A 119 11.02 -31.89 16.86
C CYS A 119 9.65 -32.55 17.03
N ILE A 120 9.34 -32.97 18.25
CA ILE A 120 8.07 -33.66 18.56
C ILE A 120 6.85 -32.75 18.44
N GLU A 121 7.02 -31.43 18.47
CA GLU A 121 5.92 -30.47 18.38
C GLU A 121 5.67 -29.94 16.98
N CYS A 122 6.74 -29.60 16.20
CA CYS A 122 6.58 -28.97 14.88
C CYS A 122 7.11 -29.81 13.71
N GLY A 123 7.81 -30.94 13.97
CA GLY A 123 8.35 -31.81 12.94
C GLY A 123 9.62 -31.30 12.25
N ALA A 124 10.21 -30.18 12.69
CA ALA A 124 11.46 -29.67 12.11
C ALA A 124 12.63 -30.61 12.43
N ALA A 125 13.57 -30.78 11.49
CA ALA A 125 14.79 -31.57 11.70
C ALA A 125 15.65 -30.93 12.80
N LEU A 126 16.11 -31.75 13.74
CA LEU A 126 17.02 -31.37 14.85
C LEU A 126 18.45 -31.71 14.44
N GLU A 127 19.03 -30.87 13.59
CA GLU A 127 20.37 -31.03 13.06
C GLU A 127 21.34 -29.97 13.60
N ARG A 128 22.62 -30.22 13.55
CA ARG A 128 23.65 -29.24 13.86
C ARG A 128 23.54 -28.06 12.92
N ARG A 129 23.39 -26.84 13.47
CA ARG A 129 23.24 -25.63 12.69
C ARG A 129 24.24 -24.57 13.12
N PRO A 130 24.80 -23.81 12.16
CA PRO A 130 25.55 -22.61 12.47
C PRO A 130 24.63 -21.49 12.92
N TYR A 131 25.06 -20.73 13.92
CA TYR A 131 24.37 -19.52 14.40
C TYR A 131 25.34 -18.36 14.46
N PRO A 132 24.94 -17.14 14.05
CA PRO A 132 25.68 -15.94 14.37
C PRO A 132 25.67 -15.74 15.89
N ALA A 133 26.84 -15.40 16.45
CA ALA A 133 27.00 -15.22 17.88
C ALA A 133 27.95 -14.07 18.18
N VAL A 134 27.92 -13.59 19.42
CA VAL A 134 28.87 -12.59 19.94
C VAL A 134 29.44 -13.11 21.25
N LEU A 135 30.75 -13.14 21.34
CA LEU A 135 31.47 -13.49 22.55
C LEU A 135 31.99 -12.22 23.24
N THR A 136 31.69 -12.03 24.52
CA THR A 136 32.05 -10.84 25.28
C THR A 136 32.53 -11.19 26.69
N PRO A 137 33.38 -10.38 27.31
CA PRO A 137 33.64 -10.51 28.75
C PRO A 137 32.35 -10.34 29.56
N ALA A 138 32.22 -11.07 30.67
CA ALA A 138 30.98 -11.04 31.48
C ALA A 138 30.77 -9.70 32.21
N ASP A 139 31.81 -8.93 32.42
CA ASP A 139 31.81 -7.61 33.05
C ASP A 139 31.64 -6.45 32.05
N ALA A 140 31.70 -6.74 30.75
CA ALA A 140 31.51 -5.74 29.72
C ALA A 140 30.00 -5.55 29.39
N PRO A 141 29.52 -4.33 29.13
CA PRO A 141 28.18 -4.13 28.57
C PRO A 141 28.12 -4.77 27.18
N SER A 142 27.59 -5.98 27.10
CA SER A 142 27.52 -6.73 25.86
C SER A 142 26.43 -6.18 24.93
N GLY A 143 26.68 -6.20 23.61
CA GLY A 143 25.68 -5.84 22.61
C GLY A 143 24.31 -6.49 22.85
N PRO A 144 24.25 -7.80 23.21
CA PRO A 144 22.99 -8.47 23.53
C PRO A 144 22.27 -7.98 24.77
N ALA A 145 23.00 -7.66 25.85
CA ALA A 145 22.40 -7.03 27.04
C ALA A 145 21.83 -5.66 26.68
N LEU A 146 22.50 -4.91 25.80
CA LEU A 146 22.01 -3.64 25.28
C LEU A 146 20.77 -3.81 24.39
N ILE A 147 20.71 -4.85 23.56
CA ILE A 147 19.51 -5.21 22.77
C ILE A 147 18.35 -5.54 23.71
N ALA A 148 18.58 -6.31 24.76
CA ALA A 148 17.55 -6.67 25.74
C ALA A 148 17.00 -5.46 26.50
N ALA A 149 17.80 -4.40 26.66
CA ALA A 149 17.40 -3.16 27.32
C ALA A 149 16.53 -2.24 26.45
N VAL A 150 16.36 -2.53 25.14
CA VAL A 150 15.47 -1.78 24.26
C VAL A 150 14.03 -2.24 24.48
N ASP A 151 13.23 -1.41 25.13
CA ASP A 151 11.83 -1.66 25.51
C ASP A 151 10.81 -1.19 24.46
N ASP A 152 11.23 -0.43 23.45
CA ASP A 152 10.42 -0.02 22.31
C ASP A 152 10.18 -1.21 21.37
N GLU A 153 8.93 -1.66 21.26
CA GLU A 153 8.54 -2.83 20.45
C GLU A 153 8.91 -2.68 18.97
N ARG A 154 8.78 -1.47 18.40
CA ARG A 154 9.11 -1.19 17.01
C ARG A 154 10.61 -1.25 16.77
N ALA A 155 11.41 -0.65 17.63
CA ALA A 155 12.85 -0.70 17.58
C ALA A 155 13.35 -2.14 17.79
N ARG A 156 12.76 -2.86 18.74
CA ARG A 156 13.11 -4.25 19.04
C ARG A 156 12.83 -5.21 17.88
N ALA A 157 11.75 -4.97 17.11
CA ALA A 157 11.43 -5.77 15.92
C ALA A 157 12.49 -5.67 14.80
N LEU A 158 13.27 -4.58 14.80
CA LEU A 158 14.35 -4.37 13.83
C LEU A 158 15.70 -4.90 14.29
N LEU A 159 15.87 -5.15 15.60
CA LEU A 159 17.09 -5.66 16.18
C LEU A 159 17.17 -7.19 16.06
N PRO A 160 18.39 -7.78 16.09
CA PRO A 160 18.55 -9.22 16.09
C PRO A 160 17.85 -9.86 17.30
N GLU A 161 17.16 -10.95 17.07
CA GLU A 161 16.54 -11.73 18.13
C GLU A 161 17.62 -12.58 18.84
N ILE A 162 17.66 -12.52 20.16
CA ILE A 162 18.54 -13.37 20.96
C ILE A 162 17.93 -14.76 21.05
N TRP A 163 18.64 -15.74 20.49
CA TRP A 163 18.25 -17.14 20.53
C TRP A 163 18.58 -17.80 21.87
N ASP A 164 19.83 -17.62 22.32
CA ASP A 164 20.31 -18.18 23.58
C ASP A 164 21.44 -17.32 24.15
N GLN A 165 21.65 -17.40 25.45
CA GLN A 165 22.75 -16.73 26.14
C GLN A 165 23.33 -17.65 27.19
N VAL A 166 24.63 -17.93 27.10
CA VAL A 166 25.36 -18.82 28.01
C VAL A 166 26.63 -18.17 28.52
N GLU A 167 26.93 -18.40 29.78
CA GLU A 167 28.14 -17.88 30.45
C GLU A 167 29.08 -19.01 30.83
N GLU A 168 30.37 -18.83 30.55
CA GLU A 168 31.41 -19.75 30.94
C GLU A 168 32.76 -19.02 31.11
N VAL A 169 33.43 -19.26 32.23
CA VAL A 169 34.80 -18.76 32.55
C VAL A 169 34.92 -17.24 32.38
N GLY A 170 33.92 -16.46 32.91
CA GLY A 170 33.95 -14.99 32.85
C GLY A 170 33.72 -14.40 31.45
N ARG A 171 33.20 -15.19 30.54
CA ARG A 171 32.76 -14.75 29.18
C ARG A 171 31.33 -15.14 28.95
N VAL A 172 30.60 -14.30 28.21
CA VAL A 172 29.22 -14.52 27.80
C VAL A 172 29.20 -14.73 26.30
N LEU A 173 28.66 -15.87 25.88
CA LEU A 173 28.33 -16.16 24.49
C LEU A 173 26.85 -15.91 24.28
N THR A 174 26.54 -14.98 23.41
CA THR A 174 25.16 -14.71 22.98
C THR A 174 24.96 -15.16 21.56
N ILE A 175 24.02 -16.06 21.39
CA ILE A 175 23.61 -16.64 20.13
C ILE A 175 22.42 -15.85 19.58
N LEU A 176 22.52 -15.41 18.33
CA LEU A 176 21.46 -14.70 17.64
C LEU A 176 20.62 -15.69 16.82
N ASN A 177 19.32 -15.42 16.72
CA ASN A 177 18.45 -16.26 15.91
C ASN A 177 18.82 -16.10 14.43
N ASP A 178 19.18 -17.20 13.77
CA ASP A 178 19.33 -17.23 12.32
C ASP A 178 18.01 -17.66 11.69
N SER A 179 17.33 -16.73 11.04
CA SER A 179 16.09 -16.98 10.31
C SER A 179 16.28 -17.94 9.12
N GLY A 180 17.51 -18.26 8.75
CA GLY A 180 17.87 -19.02 7.55
C GLY A 180 17.61 -18.25 6.25
N ARG A 181 17.27 -16.97 6.34
CA ARG A 181 17.03 -16.12 5.16
C ARG A 181 18.35 -15.60 4.59
N ALA A 182 18.37 -15.46 3.26
CA ALA A 182 19.49 -14.81 2.61
C ALA A 182 19.60 -13.33 3.04
N PRO A 183 20.79 -12.74 3.03
CA PRO A 183 20.97 -11.31 3.19
C PRO A 183 20.12 -10.54 2.17
N LEU A 184 19.84 -9.26 2.50
CA LEU A 184 19.09 -8.38 1.63
C LEU A 184 19.77 -8.29 0.25
N ALA A 185 19.03 -8.62 -0.80
CA ALA A 185 19.54 -8.53 -2.18
C ALA A 185 19.75 -7.07 -2.58
N THR A 186 20.87 -6.79 -3.23
CA THR A 186 21.23 -5.46 -3.75
C THR A 186 21.59 -5.55 -5.24
N PRO A 187 21.41 -4.49 -6.05
CA PRO A 187 20.90 -3.16 -5.66
C PRO A 187 19.39 -3.14 -5.47
N LEU A 188 18.91 -2.21 -4.65
CA LEU A 188 17.51 -1.85 -4.48
C LEU A 188 17.18 -0.64 -5.35
N ASP A 189 15.91 -0.49 -5.75
CA ASP A 189 15.42 0.80 -6.20
C ASP A 189 15.32 1.80 -5.04
N GLU A 190 15.17 3.08 -5.37
CA GLU A 190 15.15 4.15 -4.37
C GLU A 190 14.02 4.00 -3.35
N THR A 191 12.84 3.58 -3.80
CA THR A 191 11.67 3.40 -2.92
C THR A 191 11.89 2.26 -1.94
N ALA A 192 12.44 1.14 -2.40
CA ALA A 192 12.80 0.01 -1.54
C ALA A 192 13.93 0.38 -0.56
N ALA A 193 14.93 1.15 -1.00
CA ALA A 193 15.99 1.64 -0.11
C ALA A 193 15.45 2.59 0.97
N LEU A 194 14.52 3.48 0.62
CA LEU A 194 13.83 4.35 1.57
C LEU A 194 12.98 3.55 2.57
N ALA A 195 12.30 2.49 2.10
CA ALA A 195 11.53 1.59 2.97
C ALA A 195 12.41 0.81 3.96
N VAL A 196 13.69 0.63 3.67
CA VAL A 196 14.71 0.10 4.61
C VAL A 196 15.26 1.20 5.50
N GLY A 197 15.59 2.36 4.93
CA GLY A 197 16.27 3.47 5.62
C GLY A 197 15.41 4.16 6.68
N LEU A 198 14.14 4.38 6.42
CA LEU A 198 13.24 5.06 7.36
C LEU A 198 13.07 4.29 8.68
N PRO A 199 12.78 2.98 8.71
CA PRO A 199 12.75 2.22 9.96
C PRO A 199 14.10 2.24 10.71
N LEU A 200 15.23 2.17 9.98
CA LEU A 200 16.56 2.25 10.60
C LEU A 200 16.85 3.63 11.19
N ALA A 201 16.43 4.72 10.55
CA ALA A 201 16.55 6.07 11.12
C ALA A 201 15.74 6.19 12.42
N ARG A 202 14.53 5.64 12.47
CA ARG A 202 13.71 5.58 13.69
C ARG A 202 14.31 4.67 14.77
N LEU A 203 14.97 3.58 14.37
CA LEU A 203 15.75 2.75 15.29
C LEU A 203 16.88 3.57 15.92
N LEU A 204 17.65 4.32 15.13
CA LEU A 204 18.70 5.20 15.64
C LEU A 204 18.15 6.23 16.62
N GLU A 205 17.02 6.87 16.32
CA GLU A 205 16.33 7.79 17.25
C GLU A 205 16.05 7.11 18.59
N SER A 206 15.48 5.90 18.57
CA SER A 206 15.17 5.13 19.78
C SER A 206 16.42 4.70 20.55
N LEU A 207 17.51 4.34 19.87
CA LEU A 207 18.79 3.96 20.49
C LEU A 207 19.49 5.17 21.10
N HIS A 208 19.60 6.29 20.39
CA HIS A 208 20.23 7.52 20.87
C HIS A 208 19.54 8.06 22.12
N ALA A 209 18.19 8.02 22.15
CA ALA A 209 17.43 8.40 23.35
C ALA A 209 17.76 7.56 24.60
N ARG A 210 18.36 6.36 24.41
CA ARG A 210 18.79 5.44 25.47
C ARG A 210 20.29 5.45 25.73
N GLY A 211 21.00 6.37 25.11
CA GLY A 211 22.46 6.44 25.21
C GLY A 211 23.17 5.26 24.53
N LEU A 212 22.63 4.81 23.39
CA LEU A 212 23.21 3.72 22.59
C LEU A 212 23.49 4.22 21.16
N ALA A 213 24.61 3.79 20.57
CA ALA A 213 24.93 3.99 19.15
C ALA A 213 25.03 2.63 18.46
N LEU A 214 24.50 2.57 17.23
CA LEU A 214 24.43 1.34 16.44
C LEU A 214 25.74 1.03 15.71
N GLY A 215 26.42 2.06 15.22
CA GLY A 215 27.64 1.97 14.43
C GLY A 215 27.41 1.58 12.97
N PRO A 216 28.48 1.34 12.22
CA PRO A 216 28.41 1.06 10.79
C PRO A 216 27.73 -0.29 10.51
N LEU A 217 26.90 -0.31 9.43
CA LEU A 217 26.19 -1.48 8.93
C LEU A 217 26.62 -1.77 7.49
N ALA A 218 26.63 -3.05 7.13
CA ALA A 218 26.75 -3.51 5.75
C ALA A 218 25.40 -4.05 5.23
N PRO A 219 25.16 -4.08 3.91
CA PRO A 219 23.98 -4.71 3.34
C PRO A 219 23.79 -6.17 3.77
N THR A 220 24.89 -6.88 4.04
CA THR A 220 24.91 -8.26 4.55
C THR A 220 24.39 -8.41 5.98
N ASP A 221 24.36 -7.31 6.75
CA ASP A 221 23.83 -7.29 8.11
C ASP A 221 22.31 -7.17 8.15
N LEU A 222 21.67 -7.07 6.98
CA LEU A 222 20.24 -6.94 6.81
C LEU A 222 19.63 -8.19 6.19
N GLU A 223 18.40 -8.50 6.60
CA GLU A 223 17.57 -9.51 5.96
C GLU A 223 16.17 -8.95 5.64
N PRO A 224 15.56 -9.41 4.54
CA PRO A 224 14.22 -8.94 4.17
C PRO A 224 13.16 -9.46 5.15
N VAL A 225 12.14 -8.61 5.42
CA VAL A 225 10.96 -9.01 6.21
C VAL A 225 9.73 -9.17 5.32
N PRO A 226 8.78 -10.06 5.67
CA PRO A 226 7.49 -10.14 4.98
C PRO A 226 6.75 -8.79 5.00
N GLY A 227 6.23 -8.36 3.86
CA GLY A 227 5.54 -7.08 3.73
C GLY A 227 6.42 -5.91 3.32
N GLY A 228 7.71 -6.13 3.07
CA GLY A 228 8.69 -5.11 2.66
C GLY A 228 9.56 -4.58 3.80
N GLY A 229 10.67 -3.95 3.43
CA GLY A 229 11.67 -3.47 4.38
C GLY A 229 12.69 -4.54 4.79
N ALA A 230 13.47 -4.25 5.82
CA ALA A 230 14.52 -5.15 6.31
C ALA A 230 14.69 -5.03 7.83
N ARG A 231 15.27 -6.05 8.44
CA ARG A 231 15.71 -6.04 9.84
C ARG A 231 17.20 -6.42 9.95
N LEU A 232 17.80 -6.11 11.08
CA LEU A 232 19.18 -6.44 11.36
C LEU A 232 19.32 -7.95 11.71
N ARG A 233 20.28 -8.62 11.06
CA ARG A 233 20.72 -9.97 11.40
C ARG A 233 21.75 -9.95 12.54
N ALA A 234 22.53 -8.86 12.63
CA ALA A 234 23.54 -8.64 13.66
C ALA A 234 23.64 -7.14 13.96
N ALA A 235 24.07 -6.81 15.16
CA ALA A 235 24.39 -5.45 15.58
C ALA A 235 25.78 -5.44 16.24
N PRO A 236 26.85 -5.70 15.46
CA PRO A 236 28.18 -5.97 16.00
C PRO A 236 28.83 -4.75 16.68
N HIS A 237 28.38 -3.54 16.32
CA HIS A 237 28.98 -2.28 16.80
C HIS A 237 28.09 -1.55 17.82
N LEU A 238 26.98 -2.19 18.27
CA LEU A 238 26.09 -1.59 19.28
C LEU A 238 26.85 -1.35 20.58
N ARG A 239 26.89 -0.09 21.03
CA ARG A 239 27.68 0.32 22.20
C ARG A 239 27.01 1.45 22.96
N PRO A 240 27.31 1.59 24.28
CA PRO A 240 26.89 2.75 25.04
C PRO A 240 27.58 4.03 24.55
N ILE A 241 26.88 5.15 24.64
CA ILE A 241 27.40 6.50 24.39
C ILE A 241 26.99 7.44 25.53
N ALA A 242 27.73 8.53 25.70
CA ALA A 242 27.31 9.57 26.63
C ALA A 242 26.01 10.25 26.15
N PRO A 243 25.16 10.76 27.06
CA PRO A 243 23.87 11.36 26.68
C PRO A 243 23.98 12.50 25.66
N ASP A 244 25.10 13.23 25.64
CA ASP A 244 25.33 14.38 24.77
C ASP A 244 26.43 14.12 23.72
N ASP A 245 26.70 12.86 23.38
CA ASP A 245 27.75 12.51 22.40
C ASP A 245 27.26 12.77 20.95
N ALA A 246 27.21 14.05 20.59
CA ALA A 246 26.84 14.47 19.24
C ALA A 246 27.75 13.85 18.14
N ALA A 247 29.01 13.52 18.46
CA ALA A 247 29.92 12.90 17.50
C ALA A 247 29.51 11.45 17.18
N ALA A 248 29.08 10.70 18.20
CA ALA A 248 28.57 9.35 18.00
C ALA A 248 27.23 9.35 17.23
N VAL A 249 26.34 10.28 17.53
CA VAL A 249 25.08 10.48 16.78
C VAL A 249 25.38 10.78 15.31
N GLN A 250 26.27 11.73 15.01
CA GLN A 250 26.64 12.07 13.63
C GLN A 250 27.31 10.90 12.91
N ALA A 251 28.12 10.08 13.62
CA ALA A 251 28.74 8.90 13.03
C ALA A 251 27.68 7.85 12.61
N ASP A 252 26.64 7.65 13.41
CA ASP A 252 25.52 6.76 13.06
C ASP A 252 24.72 7.27 11.87
N LEU A 253 24.43 8.58 11.79
CA LEU A 253 23.75 9.17 10.63
C LEU A 253 24.56 8.99 9.34
N LEU A 254 25.88 9.22 9.40
CA LEU A 254 26.78 8.99 8.28
C LEU A 254 26.82 7.50 7.89
N ALA A 255 26.87 6.59 8.86
CA ALA A 255 26.85 5.16 8.62
C ALA A 255 25.56 4.70 7.93
N LEU A 256 24.40 5.25 8.32
CA LEU A 256 23.12 5.00 7.66
C LEU A 256 23.12 5.56 6.23
N ALA A 257 23.64 6.76 6.01
CA ALA A 257 23.76 7.33 4.66
C ALA A 257 24.65 6.47 3.75
N ASP A 258 25.81 6.00 4.25
CA ASP A 258 26.68 5.10 3.52
C ASP A 258 26.05 3.72 3.24
N LEU A 259 25.21 3.23 4.15
CA LEU A 259 24.43 2.01 3.92
C LEU A 259 23.41 2.22 2.79
N LEU A 260 22.63 3.30 2.81
CA LEU A 260 21.61 3.61 1.79
C LEU A 260 22.24 3.78 0.40
N GLU A 261 23.41 4.43 0.31
CA GLU A 261 24.15 4.53 -0.94
C GLU A 261 24.59 3.15 -1.47
N ARG A 262 25.09 2.28 -0.59
CA ARG A 262 25.47 0.91 -0.98
C ARG A 262 24.27 0.04 -1.36
N LEU A 263 23.11 0.25 -0.76
CA LEU A 263 21.88 -0.46 -1.11
C LEU A 263 21.36 -0.08 -2.50
N THR A 264 21.56 1.17 -2.93
CA THR A 264 21.09 1.70 -4.22
C THR A 264 22.15 1.63 -5.34
N ALA A 265 23.41 1.34 -5.00
CA ALA A 265 24.49 1.31 -5.99
C ALA A 265 24.23 0.25 -7.06
N THR A 266 23.79 0.68 -8.21
CA THR A 266 23.83 -0.13 -9.44
C THR A 266 25.30 -0.43 -9.74
N PRO A 267 25.70 -1.68 -10.04
CA PRO A 267 27.04 -1.93 -10.54
C PRO A 267 27.27 -0.98 -11.73
N ARG A 268 28.25 -0.10 -11.63
CA ARG A 268 28.61 0.80 -12.71
C ARG A 268 29.01 -0.02 -13.93
N THR A 269 28.05 -0.40 -14.74
CA THR A 269 28.32 -0.74 -16.12
C THR A 269 28.78 0.56 -16.74
N THR A 270 30.01 0.60 -17.20
CA THR A 270 30.75 1.76 -17.71
C THR A 270 30.13 2.32 -18.99
N LEU A 271 28.93 2.84 -18.94
CA LEU A 271 28.48 3.89 -19.85
C LEU A 271 29.02 5.18 -19.26
N ARG A 272 30.02 5.76 -19.92
CA ARG A 272 30.46 7.11 -19.65
C ARG A 272 29.32 8.02 -20.07
N LEU A 273 28.46 8.36 -19.12
CA LEU A 273 27.58 9.52 -19.25
C LEU A 273 28.48 10.75 -19.34
N SER A 274 28.11 11.68 -20.19
CA SER A 274 28.76 13.01 -20.19
C SER A 274 28.59 13.64 -18.79
N GLU A 275 29.48 14.55 -18.42
CA GLU A 275 29.38 15.25 -17.12
C GLU A 275 28.03 15.93 -16.96
N GLU A 276 27.44 16.48 -18.03
CA GLU A 276 26.11 17.10 -18.04
C GLU A 276 24.97 16.07 -17.81
N GLU A 277 25.05 14.86 -18.39
CA GLU A 277 24.07 13.81 -18.17
C GLU A 277 24.18 13.20 -16.76
N ALA A 278 25.39 13.13 -16.21
CA ALA A 278 25.61 12.69 -14.82
C ALA A 278 25.12 13.73 -13.81
N GLU A 279 25.26 15.02 -14.11
CA GLU A 279 24.78 16.12 -13.31
C GLU A 279 23.25 16.25 -13.37
N ALA A 280 22.63 16.06 -14.54
CA ALA A 280 21.19 16.02 -14.72
C ALA A 280 20.56 14.80 -14.02
N ALA A 281 21.18 13.62 -14.14
CA ALA A 281 20.74 12.40 -13.45
C ALA A 281 20.91 12.51 -11.91
N ALA A 282 21.92 13.23 -11.42
CA ALA A 282 22.13 13.46 -10.00
C ALA A 282 21.11 14.43 -9.39
N HIS A 283 20.52 15.33 -10.20
CA HIS A 283 19.55 16.32 -9.71
C HIS A 283 18.14 15.78 -9.53
N ASP A 284 17.82 14.61 -10.08
CA ASP A 284 16.46 14.06 -10.10
C ASP A 284 16.17 13.00 -9.01
N LEU A 285 17.14 12.70 -8.14
CA LEU A 285 16.96 11.68 -7.08
C LEU A 285 16.89 12.33 -5.69
N PRO A 286 15.68 12.46 -5.10
CA PRO A 286 15.52 13.05 -3.77
C PRO A 286 16.38 12.40 -2.68
N LEU A 287 16.61 11.07 -2.75
CA LEU A 287 17.48 10.38 -1.80
C LEU A 287 18.92 10.89 -1.85
N VAL A 288 19.47 11.18 -3.02
CA VAL A 288 20.84 11.72 -3.16
C VAL A 288 20.97 13.06 -2.43
N ASP A 289 19.94 13.91 -2.50
CA ASP A 289 19.94 15.19 -1.81
C ASP A 289 19.88 15.02 -0.29
N VAL A 290 19.09 14.08 0.21
CA VAL A 290 19.08 13.73 1.65
C VAL A 290 20.45 13.21 2.09
N LEU A 291 21.08 12.31 1.33
CA LEU A 291 22.43 11.78 1.64
C LEU A 291 23.48 12.89 1.63
N ARG A 292 23.37 13.86 0.74
CA ARG A 292 24.25 15.05 0.72
C ARG A 292 24.04 15.91 1.98
N GLN A 293 22.80 16.14 2.38
CA GLN A 293 22.46 16.89 3.61
C GLN A 293 23.02 16.20 4.87
N VAL A 294 22.94 14.86 4.96
CA VAL A 294 23.57 14.11 6.07
C VAL A 294 25.07 14.36 6.10
N ARG A 295 25.77 14.28 4.95
CA ARG A 295 27.22 14.48 4.85
C ARG A 295 27.67 15.89 5.18
N THR A 296 26.83 16.90 4.95
CA THR A 296 27.11 18.29 5.32
C THR A 296 26.73 18.63 6.77
N GLY A 297 26.21 17.65 7.55
CA GLY A 297 25.84 17.85 8.94
C GLY A 297 24.55 18.67 9.13
N ALA A 298 23.64 18.63 8.14
CA ALA A 298 22.37 19.37 8.20
C ALA A 298 21.38 18.81 9.24
N PHE A 299 21.55 17.54 9.66
CA PHE A 299 20.70 16.91 10.67
C PHE A 299 21.39 16.89 12.02
N ALA A 300 20.73 17.42 13.02
CA ALA A 300 21.22 17.39 14.40
C ALA A 300 21.06 16.00 15.05
N ASP A 301 20.04 15.25 14.65
CA ASP A 301 19.65 13.96 15.23
C ASP A 301 18.98 13.03 14.20
N ALA A 302 18.69 11.80 14.64
CA ALA A 302 18.05 10.79 13.80
C ALA A 302 16.56 11.07 13.56
N ALA A 303 15.88 11.84 14.42
CA ALA A 303 14.48 12.20 14.24
C ALA A 303 14.29 13.11 13.02
N GLY A 304 15.16 14.13 12.85
CA GLY A 304 15.15 15.01 11.67
C GLY A 304 15.42 14.26 10.38
N LEU A 305 16.36 13.32 10.40
CA LEU A 305 16.61 12.45 9.23
C LEU A 305 15.40 11.55 8.94
N ALA A 306 14.80 10.92 9.95
CA ALA A 306 13.63 10.06 9.78
C ALA A 306 12.45 10.83 9.19
N ALA A 307 12.16 12.03 9.67
CA ALA A 307 11.10 12.89 9.13
C ALA A 307 11.32 13.22 7.64
N THR A 308 12.57 13.53 7.26
CA THR A 308 12.92 13.81 5.87
C THR A 308 12.78 12.58 4.99
N LEU A 309 13.28 11.42 5.42
CA LEU A 309 13.11 10.14 4.68
C LEU A 309 11.64 9.77 4.52
N GLU A 310 10.81 10.03 5.54
CA GLU A 310 9.36 9.81 5.48
C GLU A 310 8.70 10.69 4.43
N GLN A 311 9.05 11.97 4.35
CA GLN A 311 8.56 12.88 3.31
C GLN A 311 8.93 12.40 1.91
N VAL A 312 10.20 12.03 1.70
CA VAL A 312 10.67 11.52 0.41
C VAL A 312 9.96 10.22 0.02
N LEU A 313 9.82 9.29 0.97
CA LEU A 313 9.10 8.04 0.74
C LEU A 313 7.62 8.28 0.41
N ALA A 314 6.96 9.18 1.13
CA ALA A 314 5.57 9.56 0.87
C ALA A 314 5.40 10.17 -0.52
N GLN A 315 6.34 11.01 -0.97
CA GLN A 315 6.33 11.56 -2.33
C GLN A 315 6.49 10.46 -3.40
N ARG A 316 7.39 9.49 -3.18
CA ARG A 316 7.65 8.38 -4.11
C ARG A 316 6.54 7.32 -4.16
N THR A 317 5.87 7.08 -3.04
CA THR A 317 4.77 6.11 -2.95
C THR A 317 3.40 6.74 -3.23
N ARG A 318 3.36 8.07 -3.43
CA ARG A 318 2.13 8.74 -3.84
C ARG A 318 1.71 8.18 -5.19
N PRO A 319 0.48 7.65 -5.34
CA PRO A 319 0.02 7.16 -6.62
C PRO A 319 0.12 8.30 -7.66
N ALA A 320 0.51 7.96 -8.88
CA ALA A 320 0.50 8.94 -9.97
C ALA A 320 -0.88 9.61 -10.02
N PRO A 321 -0.93 10.93 -10.19
CA PRO A 321 -2.22 11.62 -10.26
C PRO A 321 -3.02 11.08 -11.45
N LEU A 322 -4.29 10.78 -11.21
CA LEU A 322 -5.19 10.26 -12.22
C LEU A 322 -5.40 11.33 -13.30
N ARG A 323 -4.92 11.04 -14.49
CA ARG A 323 -5.20 11.89 -15.66
C ARG A 323 -6.68 11.81 -15.98
N GLN A 324 -7.33 12.97 -16.10
CA GLN A 324 -8.74 13.08 -16.42
C GLN A 324 -8.89 13.35 -17.92
N VAL A 325 -9.63 12.49 -18.63
CA VAL A 325 -10.00 12.71 -20.04
C VAL A 325 -11.52 12.89 -20.09
N VAL A 326 -11.97 14.03 -20.60
CA VAL A 326 -13.37 14.47 -20.52
C VAL A 326 -14.01 14.53 -21.89
N GLY A 327 -15.25 14.06 -21.94
CA GLY A 327 -16.20 14.35 -23.01
C GLY A 327 -17.47 14.94 -22.40
N ALA A 328 -18.13 15.81 -23.14
CA ALA A 328 -19.39 16.39 -22.74
C ALA A 328 -20.27 16.67 -23.97
N HIS A 329 -21.54 16.38 -23.85
CA HIS A 329 -22.51 16.64 -24.92
C HIS A 329 -23.88 16.97 -24.34
N THR A 330 -24.61 17.89 -25.00
CA THR A 330 -26.01 18.20 -24.69
C THR A 330 -26.80 18.35 -25.98
N ASP A 331 -28.05 17.94 -25.92
CA ASP A 331 -28.99 17.98 -27.06
C ASP A 331 -30.39 18.33 -26.57
N THR A 332 -31.17 19.02 -27.41
CA THR A 332 -32.56 19.42 -27.09
C THR A 332 -33.50 18.21 -27.00
N GLY A 333 -33.10 17.07 -27.54
CA GLY A 333 -33.99 15.93 -27.74
C GLY A 333 -34.84 16.09 -29.00
N ILE A 334 -35.82 15.18 -29.19
CA ILE A 334 -36.69 15.17 -30.37
C ILE A 334 -38.01 15.95 -30.14
N VAL A 335 -38.45 16.03 -28.90
CA VAL A 335 -39.79 16.51 -28.54
C VAL A 335 -39.78 17.97 -28.04
N ARG A 336 -38.74 18.38 -27.37
CA ARG A 336 -38.62 19.73 -26.78
C ARG A 336 -38.21 20.77 -27.84
N GLU A 337 -38.64 22.01 -27.67
CA GLU A 337 -38.28 23.15 -28.56
C GLU A 337 -37.02 23.88 -28.07
N HIS A 338 -36.78 23.87 -26.75
CA HIS A 338 -35.66 24.56 -26.10
C HIS A 338 -34.88 23.58 -25.24
N ASN A 339 -33.58 23.84 -25.07
CA ASN A 339 -32.73 23.10 -24.20
C ASN A 339 -32.60 23.86 -22.86
N GLU A 340 -33.18 23.30 -21.80
CA GLU A 340 -33.14 23.83 -20.44
C GLU A 340 -32.02 23.21 -19.60
N ASP A 341 -31.31 22.21 -20.14
CA ASP A 341 -30.13 21.62 -19.52
C ASP A 341 -28.90 22.53 -19.62
N SER A 342 -28.12 22.58 -18.56
CA SER A 342 -26.83 23.25 -18.52
C SER A 342 -25.75 22.31 -17.98
N LEU A 343 -24.56 22.38 -18.58
CA LEU A 343 -23.41 21.59 -18.12
C LEU A 343 -22.18 22.48 -17.98
N PHE A 344 -21.22 22.03 -17.13
CA PHE A 344 -19.95 22.69 -16.93
C PHE A 344 -18.86 21.66 -16.73
N THR A 345 -17.74 21.88 -17.41
CA THR A 345 -16.51 21.10 -17.23
C THR A 345 -15.32 22.02 -17.04
N LEU A 346 -14.54 21.76 -16.00
CA LEU A 346 -13.28 22.45 -15.76
C LEU A 346 -12.22 21.41 -15.34
N GLN A 347 -11.07 21.46 -15.99
CA GLN A 347 -9.87 20.74 -15.58
C GLN A 347 -8.75 21.72 -15.29
N LEU A 348 -8.02 21.48 -14.21
CA LEU A 348 -6.89 22.27 -13.82
C LEU A 348 -5.73 21.33 -13.48
N THR A 349 -4.55 21.61 -14.01
CA THR A 349 -3.31 20.94 -13.63
C THR A 349 -2.37 21.97 -13.03
N LEU A 350 -1.96 21.74 -11.79
CA LEU A 350 -0.92 22.50 -11.12
C LEU A 350 0.31 21.62 -11.02
N ILE A 351 1.48 22.15 -11.37
CA ILE A 351 2.74 21.41 -11.26
C ILE A 351 3.62 22.12 -10.23
N ASN A 352 3.78 21.48 -9.06
CA ASN A 352 4.68 21.93 -7.99
C ASN A 352 5.77 20.89 -7.78
N ASN A 353 7.05 21.32 -7.77
CA ASN A 353 8.19 20.44 -7.56
C ASN A 353 8.16 19.17 -8.45
N ASN A 354 7.89 19.34 -9.75
CA ASN A 354 7.72 18.27 -10.73
C ASN A 354 6.58 17.27 -10.44
N GLN A 355 5.68 17.61 -9.51
CA GLN A 355 4.51 16.80 -9.18
C GLN A 355 3.25 17.48 -9.72
N PRO A 356 2.52 16.84 -10.66
CA PRO A 356 1.24 17.35 -11.11
C PRO A 356 0.14 17.05 -10.09
N GLU A 357 -0.66 18.06 -9.82
CA GLU A 357 -1.94 17.94 -9.09
C GLU A 357 -3.05 18.24 -10.06
N ILE A 358 -3.94 17.28 -10.29
CA ILE A 358 -5.02 17.40 -11.26
C ILE A 358 -6.34 17.52 -10.52
N TRP A 359 -7.09 18.59 -10.85
CA TRP A 359 -8.39 18.91 -10.30
C TRP A 359 -9.43 18.90 -11.40
N GLY A 360 -10.66 18.50 -11.09
CA GLY A 360 -11.78 18.58 -12.01
C GLY A 360 -13.06 19.04 -11.32
N VAL A 361 -13.86 19.84 -12.02
CA VAL A 361 -15.23 20.18 -11.61
C VAL A 361 -16.15 19.92 -12.78
N TYR A 362 -17.15 19.09 -12.52
CA TYR A 362 -18.13 18.64 -13.50
C TYR A 362 -19.52 18.86 -12.96
N ILE A 363 -20.40 19.51 -13.71
CA ILE A 363 -21.74 19.86 -13.27
C ILE A 363 -22.74 19.60 -14.39
N VAL A 364 -23.86 18.97 -14.06
CA VAL A 364 -25.06 18.86 -14.88
C VAL A 364 -26.22 19.44 -14.07
N ALA A 365 -27.02 20.29 -14.69
CA ALA A 365 -28.19 20.91 -14.11
C ALA A 365 -29.32 20.89 -15.14
N ASP A 366 -30.44 20.28 -14.77
CA ASP A 366 -31.65 20.17 -15.59
C ASP A 366 -32.67 21.21 -15.11
N GLY A 367 -32.99 22.15 -15.97
CA GLY A 367 -33.83 23.29 -15.67
C GLY A 367 -35.30 22.97 -15.80
N MET A 368 -36.08 23.39 -14.82
CA MET A 368 -37.53 23.23 -14.81
C MET A 368 -38.24 24.57 -14.58
N GLY A 369 -39.31 24.81 -15.32
CA GLY A 369 -40.14 26.03 -15.21
C GLY A 369 -40.84 26.36 -16.52
N GLY A 370 -41.86 27.21 -16.49
CA GLY A 370 -42.55 27.64 -17.71
C GLY A 370 -41.81 28.76 -18.45
N HIS A 371 -41.83 28.76 -19.81
CA HIS A 371 -41.37 29.88 -20.67
C HIS A 371 -39.92 30.33 -20.47
N ALA A 372 -38.92 29.52 -20.84
CA ALA A 372 -37.49 29.81 -20.76
C ALA A 372 -36.96 30.06 -19.33
N ALA A 373 -37.74 29.78 -18.29
CA ALA A 373 -37.32 29.95 -16.90
C ALA A 373 -36.37 28.83 -16.45
N GLY A 374 -36.53 27.62 -17.00
CA GLY A 374 -35.65 26.46 -16.72
C GLY A 374 -34.23 26.70 -17.21
N GLU A 375 -34.03 27.19 -18.45
CA GLU A 375 -32.71 27.53 -19.00
C GLU A 375 -31.98 28.57 -18.13
N VAL A 376 -32.73 29.57 -17.61
CA VAL A 376 -32.16 30.58 -16.73
C VAL A 376 -31.75 29.97 -15.39
N ALA A 377 -32.58 29.10 -14.81
CA ALA A 377 -32.32 28.47 -13.52
C ALA A 377 -31.07 27.56 -13.57
N SER A 378 -31.00 26.65 -14.56
CA SER A 378 -29.87 25.75 -14.74
C SER A 378 -28.57 26.51 -15.00
N GLY A 379 -28.61 27.53 -15.91
CA GLY A 379 -27.45 28.33 -16.23
C GLY A 379 -26.93 29.16 -15.04
N LEU A 380 -27.83 29.72 -14.21
CA LEU A 380 -27.46 30.46 -12.99
C LEU A 380 -26.85 29.54 -11.94
N ALA A 381 -27.43 28.36 -11.71
CA ALA A 381 -26.93 27.39 -10.76
C ALA A 381 -25.51 26.98 -11.11
N VAL A 382 -25.26 26.62 -12.37
CA VAL A 382 -23.95 26.24 -12.89
C VAL A 382 -22.92 27.37 -12.71
N ARG A 383 -23.28 28.61 -13.11
CA ARG A 383 -22.38 29.78 -12.95
C ARG A 383 -22.03 30.07 -11.51
N ALA A 384 -23.03 30.07 -10.61
CA ALA A 384 -22.81 30.39 -9.19
C ALA A 384 -21.86 29.37 -8.51
N ALA A 385 -21.97 28.09 -8.84
CA ALA A 385 -21.07 27.07 -8.36
C ALA A 385 -19.67 27.22 -8.97
N ALA A 386 -19.56 27.50 -10.26
CA ALA A 386 -18.30 27.73 -10.95
C ALA A 386 -17.55 28.97 -10.40
N ASP A 387 -18.26 30.07 -10.18
CA ASP A 387 -17.72 31.31 -9.62
C ASP A 387 -17.16 31.07 -8.21
N LEU A 388 -17.85 30.29 -7.37
CA LEU A 388 -17.36 29.91 -6.05
C LEU A 388 -16.06 29.08 -6.14
N PHE A 389 -16.01 28.12 -7.07
CA PHE A 389 -14.82 27.32 -7.30
C PHE A 389 -13.62 28.19 -7.70
N LEU A 390 -13.81 29.04 -8.70
CA LEU A 390 -12.74 29.91 -9.22
C LEU A 390 -12.29 30.95 -8.19
N GLY A 391 -13.23 31.53 -7.40
CA GLY A 391 -12.93 32.58 -6.44
C GLY A 391 -12.30 32.08 -5.13
N GLU A 392 -12.84 31.03 -4.56
CA GLU A 392 -12.43 30.57 -3.23
C GLU A 392 -11.53 29.32 -3.28
N TYR A 393 -11.93 28.31 -4.04
CA TYR A 393 -11.26 27.02 -4.01
C TYR A 393 -9.96 27.06 -4.80
N LEU A 394 -9.97 27.59 -6.01
CA LEU A 394 -8.79 27.70 -6.85
C LEU A 394 -7.71 28.57 -6.20
N ALA A 395 -8.09 29.71 -5.61
CA ALA A 395 -7.17 30.59 -4.91
C ALA A 395 -6.44 29.90 -3.75
N ARG A 396 -7.10 28.92 -3.11
CA ARG A 396 -6.52 28.11 -2.02
C ARG A 396 -5.72 26.92 -2.56
N ALA A 397 -6.20 26.26 -3.61
CA ALA A 397 -5.54 25.10 -4.22
C ALA A 397 -4.16 25.43 -4.81
N VAL A 398 -3.90 26.67 -5.22
CA VAL A 398 -2.60 27.12 -5.74
C VAL A 398 -1.61 27.56 -4.65
N GLN A 399 -2.00 27.53 -3.37
CA GLN A 399 -1.07 27.83 -2.27
C GLN A 399 -0.18 26.62 -2.00
N PRO A 400 1.15 26.79 -1.93
CA PRO A 400 2.04 25.71 -1.57
C PRO A 400 1.73 25.22 -0.14
N ASP A 401 1.83 23.92 0.09
CA ASP A 401 1.70 23.26 1.40
C ASP A 401 0.29 23.16 2.00
N VAL A 402 -0.77 23.45 1.26
CA VAL A 402 -2.14 23.27 1.71
C VAL A 402 -2.75 22.02 1.06
N ALA A 403 -2.62 20.87 1.74
CA ALA A 403 -3.38 19.69 1.36
C ALA A 403 -4.86 19.90 1.70
N PHE A 404 -5.75 19.72 0.73
CA PHE A 404 -7.21 19.72 1.00
C PHE A 404 -7.59 18.41 1.71
N SER A 405 -8.18 18.53 2.89
CA SER A 405 -8.79 17.39 3.55
C SER A 405 -10.10 17.00 2.85
N GLU A 406 -10.53 15.76 3.04
CA GLU A 406 -11.81 15.29 2.52
C GLU A 406 -12.98 16.10 3.10
N GLU A 407 -12.92 16.43 4.39
CA GLU A 407 -13.94 17.25 5.06
C GLU A 407 -14.04 18.64 4.46
N GLU A 408 -12.93 19.27 4.11
CA GLU A 408 -12.91 20.57 3.44
C GLU A 408 -13.51 20.51 2.04
N ALA A 409 -13.22 19.44 1.28
CA ALA A 409 -13.81 19.23 -0.05
C ALA A 409 -15.32 18.96 0.02
N VAL A 410 -15.77 18.15 0.98
CA VAL A 410 -17.21 17.92 1.26
C VAL A 410 -17.91 19.23 1.65
N ALA A 411 -17.30 20.00 2.56
CA ALA A 411 -17.83 21.30 2.98
C ALA A 411 -17.91 22.28 1.80
N PHE A 412 -16.91 22.26 0.92
CA PHE A 412 -16.90 23.07 -0.29
C PHE A 412 -18.05 22.70 -1.23
N VAL A 413 -18.23 21.41 -1.55
CA VAL A 413 -19.33 20.94 -2.43
C VAL A 413 -20.69 21.36 -1.86
N ARG A 414 -20.92 21.22 -0.55
CA ARG A 414 -22.14 21.71 0.10
C ARG A 414 -22.35 23.21 -0.10
N ARG A 415 -21.30 24.02 0.09
CA ARG A 415 -21.39 25.49 -0.13
C ARG A 415 -21.65 25.83 -1.58
N ALA A 416 -21.06 25.11 -2.54
CA ALA A 416 -21.26 25.34 -3.96
C ALA A 416 -22.73 25.09 -4.36
N VAL A 417 -23.31 23.98 -3.91
CA VAL A 417 -24.73 23.67 -4.16
C VAL A 417 -25.65 24.68 -3.46
N GLN A 418 -25.32 25.05 -2.21
CA GLN A 418 -26.12 26.09 -1.49
C GLN A 418 -26.04 27.45 -2.19
N ARG A 419 -24.87 27.84 -2.69
CA ARG A 419 -24.67 29.09 -3.45
C ARG A 419 -25.44 29.09 -4.77
N ALA A 420 -25.46 27.94 -5.46
CA ALA A 420 -26.27 27.73 -6.65
C ALA A 420 -27.76 27.92 -6.32
N ASN A 421 -28.27 27.32 -5.23
CA ASN A 421 -29.64 27.47 -4.76
C ASN A 421 -30.00 28.94 -4.47
N GLU A 422 -29.12 29.66 -3.76
CA GLU A 422 -29.35 31.09 -3.45
C GLU A 422 -29.44 31.94 -4.71
N ALA A 423 -28.62 31.66 -5.73
CA ALA A 423 -28.68 32.40 -7.01
C ALA A 423 -30.00 32.17 -7.75
N VAL A 424 -30.47 30.92 -7.81
CA VAL A 424 -31.76 30.58 -8.44
C VAL A 424 -32.92 31.24 -7.68
N ILE A 425 -32.95 31.17 -6.35
CA ILE A 425 -34.00 31.80 -5.52
C ILE A 425 -34.01 33.31 -5.71
N ALA A 426 -32.86 33.96 -5.79
CA ALA A 426 -32.77 35.39 -5.97
C ALA A 426 -33.41 35.82 -7.31
N GLU A 427 -33.12 35.07 -8.38
CA GLU A 427 -33.66 35.34 -9.70
C GLU A 427 -35.16 34.99 -9.82
N SER A 428 -35.57 33.84 -9.25
CA SER A 428 -36.98 33.44 -9.15
C SER A 428 -37.83 34.55 -8.50
N ARG A 429 -37.35 35.14 -7.41
CA ARG A 429 -38.01 36.29 -6.74
C ARG A 429 -38.01 37.55 -7.61
N HIS A 430 -36.89 37.80 -8.33
CA HIS A 430 -36.79 38.98 -9.19
C HIS A 430 -37.75 38.89 -10.37
N GLN A 431 -37.87 37.71 -10.99
CA GLN A 431 -38.80 37.49 -12.12
C GLN A 431 -40.21 37.12 -11.68
N ALA A 432 -40.46 36.93 -10.37
CA ALA A 432 -41.76 36.52 -9.81
C ALA A 432 -42.30 35.22 -10.46
N ASN A 433 -41.45 34.26 -10.69
CA ASN A 433 -41.78 32.94 -11.24
C ASN A 433 -41.32 31.81 -10.29
N ASP A 434 -41.58 30.56 -10.65
CA ASP A 434 -41.29 29.36 -9.90
C ASP A 434 -40.17 28.53 -10.55
N MET A 435 -39.17 29.19 -11.15
CA MET A 435 -38.04 28.50 -11.77
C MET A 435 -37.26 27.66 -10.76
N GLY A 436 -36.83 26.50 -11.21
CA GLY A 436 -35.99 25.58 -10.42
C GLY A 436 -35.05 24.79 -11.33
N THR A 437 -34.14 24.04 -10.72
CA THR A 437 -33.27 23.14 -11.47
C THR A 437 -32.80 21.98 -10.59
N THR A 438 -32.58 20.83 -11.18
CA THR A 438 -31.77 19.78 -10.56
C THR A 438 -30.32 20.23 -10.52
N PHE A 439 -29.50 19.53 -9.79
CA PHE A 439 -28.06 19.82 -9.72
C PHE A 439 -27.28 18.62 -9.28
N THR A 440 -26.43 18.08 -10.14
CA THR A 440 -25.43 17.09 -9.78
C THR A 440 -24.03 17.60 -10.12
N MET A 441 -23.10 17.55 -9.18
CA MET A 441 -21.73 17.98 -9.40
C MET A 441 -20.74 16.97 -8.86
N ALA A 442 -19.59 16.84 -9.52
CA ALA A 442 -18.44 16.09 -9.04
C ALA A 442 -17.23 17.03 -8.96
N LEU A 443 -16.65 17.15 -7.76
CA LEU A 443 -15.34 17.73 -7.53
C LEU A 443 -14.34 16.57 -7.45
N VAL A 444 -13.38 16.54 -8.38
CA VAL A 444 -12.31 15.55 -8.40
C VAL A 444 -11.01 16.19 -7.93
N ALA A 445 -10.41 15.62 -6.91
CA ALA A 445 -9.15 16.06 -6.32
C ALA A 445 -8.25 14.85 -6.04
N GLY A 446 -7.14 14.71 -6.77
CA GLY A 446 -6.28 13.54 -6.68
C GLY A 446 -7.01 12.24 -7.04
N ASP A 447 -7.08 11.30 -6.10
CA ASP A 447 -7.76 10.00 -6.26
C ASP A 447 -9.20 9.97 -5.72
N ARG A 448 -9.84 11.13 -5.49
CA ARG A 448 -11.18 11.22 -4.90
C ARG A 448 -12.13 12.05 -5.74
N ALA A 449 -13.37 11.58 -5.82
CA ALA A 449 -14.50 12.34 -6.32
C ALA A 449 -15.47 12.62 -5.17
N ILE A 450 -15.82 13.88 -4.97
CA ILE A 450 -16.86 14.32 -4.04
C ILE A 450 -18.05 14.76 -4.88
N VAL A 451 -19.16 14.02 -4.76
CA VAL A 451 -20.37 14.23 -5.57
C VAL A 451 -21.45 14.87 -4.72
N GLY A 452 -21.92 16.04 -5.13
CA GLY A 452 -23.07 16.71 -4.53
C GLY A 452 -24.31 16.57 -5.42
N ASN A 453 -25.48 16.22 -4.84
CA ASN A 453 -26.71 16.01 -5.62
C ASN A 453 -27.93 16.62 -4.98
N VAL A 454 -28.76 17.25 -5.84
CA VAL A 454 -30.12 17.70 -5.57
C VAL A 454 -30.95 17.48 -6.84
N GLY A 455 -32.03 16.70 -6.75
CA GLY A 455 -32.86 16.32 -7.89
C GLY A 455 -32.68 14.88 -8.30
N ASP A 456 -33.00 14.58 -9.55
CA ASP A 456 -32.97 13.26 -10.17
C ASP A 456 -32.03 13.17 -11.38
N SER A 457 -31.24 14.22 -11.65
CA SER A 457 -29.99 14.07 -12.41
C SER A 457 -29.06 13.13 -11.67
N ARG A 458 -28.34 12.31 -12.42
CA ARG A 458 -27.56 11.18 -11.83
C ARG A 458 -26.08 11.31 -12.07
N THR A 459 -25.30 10.83 -11.09
CA THR A 459 -23.86 10.55 -11.24
C THR A 459 -23.63 9.06 -11.02
N TYR A 460 -22.89 8.45 -11.95
CA TYR A 460 -22.53 7.04 -11.94
C TYR A 460 -21.02 6.87 -11.89
N LEU A 461 -20.57 5.74 -11.31
CA LEU A 461 -19.23 5.21 -11.43
C LEU A 461 -19.25 3.99 -12.35
N PHE A 462 -18.46 4.03 -13.42
CA PHE A 462 -18.15 2.88 -14.26
C PHE A 462 -16.79 2.32 -13.85
N ARG A 463 -16.78 1.08 -13.38
CA ARG A 463 -15.61 0.38 -12.87
C ARG A 463 -15.68 -1.10 -13.24
N ASP A 464 -14.56 -1.66 -13.70
CA ASP A 464 -14.44 -3.09 -14.04
C ASP A 464 -15.55 -3.59 -14.98
N GLY A 465 -15.95 -2.75 -15.96
CA GLY A 465 -17.01 -3.04 -16.92
C GLY A 465 -18.44 -2.97 -16.36
N ARG A 466 -18.63 -2.41 -15.15
CA ARG A 466 -19.93 -2.27 -14.50
C ARG A 466 -20.26 -0.82 -14.18
N LEU A 467 -21.51 -0.46 -14.41
CA LEU A 467 -22.08 0.84 -14.09
C LEU A 467 -22.78 0.78 -12.73
N ARG A 468 -22.42 1.67 -11.83
CA ARG A 468 -23.04 1.79 -10.50
C ARG A 468 -23.45 3.22 -10.25
N ARG A 469 -24.72 3.45 -9.94
CA ARG A 469 -25.22 4.77 -9.55
C ARG A 469 -24.63 5.18 -8.19
N ILE A 470 -24.07 6.39 -8.11
CA ILE A 470 -23.55 7.00 -6.88
C ILE A 470 -24.69 7.77 -6.19
N THR A 471 -25.42 8.58 -6.97
CA THR A 471 -26.48 9.44 -6.46
C THR A 471 -27.77 8.67 -6.23
N ARG A 472 -28.65 9.26 -5.40
CA ARG A 472 -30.01 8.80 -5.18
C ARG A 472 -30.98 9.89 -5.63
N ASP A 473 -31.98 9.52 -6.41
CA ASP A 473 -32.89 10.48 -6.98
C ASP A 473 -33.82 11.09 -5.91
N HIS A 474 -34.01 12.37 -5.95
CA HIS A 474 -35.00 13.08 -5.14
C HIS A 474 -36.33 13.18 -5.88
N SER A 475 -36.86 12.03 -6.33
CA SER A 475 -38.13 11.94 -7.07
C SER A 475 -39.18 11.14 -6.28
N LEU A 476 -40.46 11.33 -6.68
CA LEU A 476 -41.56 10.59 -6.09
C LEU A 476 -41.41 9.09 -6.32
N VAL A 477 -41.02 8.69 -7.52
CA VAL A 477 -40.88 7.28 -7.89
C VAL A 477 -39.76 6.58 -7.09
N GLN A 478 -38.62 7.25 -6.88
CA GLN A 478 -37.57 6.73 -6.01
C GLN A 478 -38.08 6.54 -4.56
N ARG A 479 -38.86 7.49 -4.05
CA ARG A 479 -39.46 7.34 -2.73
C ARG A 479 -40.42 6.16 -2.64
N LEU A 480 -41.19 5.86 -3.68
CA LEU A 480 -42.08 4.71 -3.75
C LEU A 480 -41.28 3.39 -3.76
N VAL A 481 -40.16 3.33 -4.46
CA VAL A 481 -39.23 2.21 -4.43
C VAL A 481 -38.66 1.99 -3.02
N ASP A 482 -38.22 3.07 -2.37
CA ASP A 482 -37.67 3.02 -1.01
C ASP A 482 -38.67 2.51 0.03
N LEU A 483 -39.95 2.78 -0.19
CA LEU A 483 -41.05 2.29 0.64
C LEU A 483 -41.51 0.87 0.25
N GLY A 484 -40.89 0.25 -0.78
CA GLY A 484 -41.29 -1.04 -1.31
C GLY A 484 -42.67 -1.07 -1.96
N GLN A 485 -43.17 0.07 -2.40
CA GLN A 485 -44.49 0.19 -3.02
C GLN A 485 -44.46 -0.11 -4.54
N ILE A 486 -43.32 0.11 -5.18
CA ILE A 486 -43.06 -0.25 -6.58
C ILE A 486 -41.70 -0.90 -6.70
N ALA A 487 -41.44 -1.69 -7.74
CA ALA A 487 -40.12 -2.22 -8.05
C ALA A 487 -39.24 -1.14 -8.69
N GLU A 488 -37.90 -1.34 -8.66
CA GLU A 488 -36.94 -0.39 -9.26
C GLU A 488 -37.16 -0.20 -10.77
N ASP A 489 -37.54 -1.28 -11.47
CA ASP A 489 -37.88 -1.20 -12.90
C ASP A 489 -39.17 -0.41 -13.22
N ASP A 490 -40.06 -0.26 -12.24
CA ASP A 490 -41.31 0.50 -12.44
C ASP A 490 -41.06 2.02 -12.53
N ILE A 491 -39.91 2.51 -12.07
CA ILE A 491 -39.52 3.92 -12.13
C ILE A 491 -39.73 4.48 -13.55
N TYR A 492 -39.30 3.73 -14.54
CA TYR A 492 -39.28 4.17 -15.93
C TYR A 492 -40.66 4.23 -16.62
N SER A 493 -41.66 3.52 -16.12
CA SER A 493 -43.01 3.45 -16.70
C SER A 493 -44.06 4.10 -15.83
N HIS A 494 -43.71 4.59 -14.64
CA HIS A 494 -44.67 5.18 -13.71
C HIS A 494 -45.22 6.52 -14.25
N PRO A 495 -46.53 6.79 -14.15
CA PRO A 495 -47.17 8.03 -14.66
C PRO A 495 -46.60 9.33 -14.07
N GLN A 496 -46.01 9.24 -12.86
CA GLN A 496 -45.42 10.39 -12.16
C GLN A 496 -43.90 10.30 -12.08
N ARG A 497 -43.23 9.68 -13.06
CA ARG A 497 -41.79 9.52 -13.08
C ARG A 497 -41.02 10.86 -13.02
N ASN A 498 -41.57 11.91 -13.67
CA ASN A 498 -40.96 13.25 -13.73
C ASN A 498 -41.31 14.12 -12.49
N ALA A 499 -41.85 13.52 -11.40
CA ALA A 499 -42.21 14.30 -10.21
C ALA A 499 -41.00 14.43 -9.28
N VAL A 500 -40.23 15.51 -9.44
CA VAL A 500 -39.09 15.88 -8.59
C VAL A 500 -39.60 16.38 -7.24
N LEU A 501 -39.07 15.87 -6.14
CA LEU A 501 -39.43 16.24 -4.77
C LEU A 501 -38.50 17.27 -4.14
N ARG A 502 -37.34 17.49 -4.74
CA ARG A 502 -36.31 18.40 -4.25
C ARG A 502 -35.53 18.98 -5.43
N SER A 503 -35.53 20.31 -5.55
CA SER A 503 -34.80 21.05 -6.59
C SER A 503 -34.21 22.34 -6.02
N LEU A 504 -33.22 22.90 -6.67
CA LEU A 504 -32.73 24.25 -6.40
C LEU A 504 -33.82 25.27 -6.81
N GLY A 505 -33.96 26.33 -6.05
CA GLY A 505 -34.93 27.38 -6.29
C GLY A 505 -36.20 27.27 -5.44
N ASP A 506 -36.54 26.11 -4.88
CA ASP A 506 -37.75 25.87 -4.09
C ASP A 506 -37.64 26.47 -2.68
N ARG A 507 -36.58 26.16 -1.95
CA ARG A 507 -36.42 26.56 -0.53
C ARG A 507 -35.06 27.15 -0.25
N SER A 508 -34.98 28.11 0.70
CA SER A 508 -33.72 28.73 1.11
C SER A 508 -32.78 27.74 1.82
N GLU A 509 -33.34 26.84 2.60
CA GLU A 509 -32.59 25.73 3.21
C GLU A 509 -32.89 24.45 2.43
N ILE A 510 -31.87 23.88 1.81
CA ILE A 510 -32.01 22.68 1.00
C ILE A 510 -31.13 21.58 1.58
N GLU A 511 -31.66 20.37 1.63
CA GLU A 511 -30.92 19.18 2.01
C GLU A 511 -30.10 18.70 0.81
N ILE A 512 -28.80 18.63 0.96
CA ILE A 512 -27.84 18.29 -0.10
C ILE A 512 -27.25 16.92 0.21
N ASP A 513 -27.41 15.97 -0.67
CA ASP A 513 -26.73 14.67 -0.57
C ASP A 513 -25.30 14.82 -1.06
N VAL A 514 -24.33 14.29 -0.28
CA VAL A 514 -22.92 14.32 -0.68
C VAL A 514 -22.33 12.92 -0.49
N PHE A 515 -21.67 12.44 -1.55
CA PHE A 515 -21.04 11.13 -1.63
C PHE A 515 -19.56 11.30 -1.90
N THR A 516 -18.74 10.42 -1.34
CA THR A 516 -17.29 10.37 -1.62
C THR A 516 -16.95 9.02 -2.24
N GLU A 517 -16.25 9.05 -3.37
CA GLU A 517 -15.76 7.88 -4.07
C GLU A 517 -14.25 7.94 -4.25
N ARG A 518 -13.58 6.83 -3.98
CA ARG A 518 -12.15 6.69 -4.30
C ARG A 518 -12.00 6.15 -5.72
N LEU A 519 -11.27 6.91 -6.54
CA LEU A 519 -11.04 6.63 -7.94
C LEU A 519 -9.77 5.80 -8.15
N ARG A 520 -9.72 5.06 -9.26
CA ARG A 520 -8.60 4.24 -9.70
C ARG A 520 -8.36 4.44 -11.19
N PRO A 521 -7.15 4.16 -11.70
CA PRO A 521 -6.93 4.07 -13.15
C PRO A 521 -7.91 3.07 -13.78
N GLY A 522 -8.52 3.48 -14.91
CA GLY A 522 -9.54 2.69 -15.60
C GLY A 522 -10.99 2.98 -15.17
N ASP A 523 -11.22 3.74 -14.10
CA ASP A 523 -12.56 4.20 -13.72
C ASP A 523 -13.08 5.26 -14.69
N ALA A 524 -14.41 5.43 -14.72
CA ALA A 524 -15.02 6.61 -15.30
C ALA A 524 -16.22 7.11 -14.46
N LEU A 525 -16.41 8.43 -14.42
CA LEU A 525 -17.63 9.06 -13.91
C LEU A 525 -18.51 9.50 -15.07
N LEU A 526 -19.80 9.18 -15.00
CA LEU A 526 -20.83 9.66 -15.90
C LEU A 526 -21.81 10.52 -15.10
N LEU A 527 -21.98 11.78 -15.50
CA LEU A 527 -23.02 12.66 -14.99
C LEU A 527 -24.03 12.87 -16.10
N CYS A 528 -25.33 12.81 -15.81
CA CYS A 528 -26.36 13.00 -16.82
C CYS A 528 -27.67 13.53 -16.23
N SER A 529 -28.47 14.25 -17.08
CA SER A 529 -29.87 14.60 -16.81
C SER A 529 -30.79 13.38 -17.01
N ASP A 530 -32.05 13.53 -16.64
CA ASP A 530 -33.05 12.47 -16.73
C ASP A 530 -33.35 12.04 -18.17
N GLY A 531 -33.28 12.94 -19.15
CA GLY A 531 -33.44 12.60 -20.57
C GLY A 531 -32.45 11.61 -21.11
N GLN A 532 -31.29 11.39 -20.44
CA GLN A 532 -30.38 10.34 -20.76
C GLN A 532 -30.79 9.02 -20.11
N TRP A 533 -30.94 8.98 -18.77
CA TRP A 533 -31.12 7.72 -18.05
C TRP A 533 -32.57 7.18 -18.16
N GLU A 534 -33.57 8.02 -18.41
CA GLU A 534 -34.92 7.55 -18.68
C GLU A 534 -35.02 6.84 -20.04
N MET A 535 -34.34 7.39 -21.05
CA MET A 535 -34.36 6.83 -22.42
C MET A 535 -33.38 5.66 -22.60
N THR A 536 -32.25 5.69 -21.93
CA THR A 536 -31.19 4.65 -22.09
C THR A 536 -30.97 3.96 -20.76
N ARG A 537 -31.33 2.65 -20.68
CA ARG A 537 -31.19 1.84 -19.46
C ARG A 537 -29.74 1.62 -19.07
N ASP A 538 -29.47 1.42 -17.78
CA ASP A 538 -28.15 1.18 -17.24
C ASP A 538 -27.35 0.12 -18.02
N PRO A 539 -27.90 -1.07 -18.43
CA PRO A 539 -27.13 -2.05 -19.21
C PRO A 539 -26.76 -1.56 -20.62
N ASP A 540 -27.53 -0.65 -21.21
CA ASP A 540 -27.23 -0.07 -22.52
C ASP A 540 -26.16 1.00 -22.40
N MET A 541 -26.23 1.85 -21.39
CA MET A 541 -25.18 2.81 -21.04
C MET A 541 -23.86 2.08 -20.71
N GLU A 542 -23.92 0.99 -19.93
CA GLU A 542 -22.75 0.16 -19.61
C GLU A 542 -22.02 -0.32 -20.86
N ARG A 543 -22.77 -0.80 -21.88
CA ARG A 543 -22.19 -1.22 -23.15
C ARG A 543 -21.55 -0.09 -23.96
N LEU A 544 -22.11 1.12 -23.89
CA LEU A 544 -21.54 2.29 -24.57
C LEU A 544 -20.27 2.77 -23.85
N LEU A 545 -20.27 2.80 -22.53
CA LEU A 545 -19.12 3.21 -21.70
C LEU A 545 -17.94 2.26 -21.82
N ALA A 546 -18.20 0.96 -22.08
CA ALA A 546 -17.17 -0.06 -22.28
C ALA A 546 -16.39 0.07 -23.61
N ARG A 547 -16.78 0.98 -24.51
CA ARG A 547 -16.07 1.22 -25.76
C ARG A 547 -14.72 1.90 -25.50
N GLU A 548 -13.69 1.47 -26.24
CA GLU A 548 -12.35 2.10 -26.20
C GLU A 548 -12.26 3.37 -27.08
N GLU A 549 -13.35 4.13 -27.15
CA GLU A 549 -13.44 5.38 -27.92
C GLU A 549 -13.15 6.57 -27.01
N PRO A 550 -12.71 7.74 -27.55
CA PRO A 550 -12.58 8.96 -26.75
C PRO A 550 -13.87 9.32 -26.02
N PRO A 551 -13.81 9.85 -24.78
CA PRO A 551 -15.00 10.20 -24.00
C PRO A 551 -16.00 11.07 -24.74
N GLN A 552 -15.54 11.98 -25.61
CA GLN A 552 -16.41 12.82 -26.43
C GLN A 552 -17.28 11.98 -27.38
N ALA A 553 -16.71 11.02 -28.09
CA ALA A 553 -17.43 10.14 -28.99
C ALA A 553 -18.44 9.24 -28.24
N VAL A 554 -18.08 8.82 -27.02
CA VAL A 554 -19.00 8.06 -26.17
C VAL A 554 -20.18 8.93 -25.70
N CYS A 555 -19.95 10.18 -25.32
CA CYS A 555 -21.04 11.13 -25.00
C CYS A 555 -21.98 11.33 -26.18
N GLU A 556 -21.44 11.52 -27.37
CA GLU A 556 -22.25 11.64 -28.59
C GLU A 556 -23.06 10.36 -28.87
N ALA A 557 -22.50 9.19 -28.63
CA ALA A 557 -23.20 7.91 -28.79
C ALA A 557 -24.30 7.71 -27.72
N LEU A 558 -24.07 8.17 -26.47
CA LEU A 558 -25.06 8.13 -25.39
C LEU A 558 -26.27 9.00 -25.74
N VAL A 559 -26.05 10.25 -26.15
CA VAL A 559 -27.09 11.17 -26.56
C VAL A 559 -27.84 10.67 -27.81
N ALA A 560 -27.10 10.12 -28.79
CA ALA A 560 -27.72 9.52 -29.96
C ALA A 560 -28.61 8.32 -29.60
N ALA A 561 -28.21 7.50 -28.64
CA ALA A 561 -29.02 6.36 -28.16
C ALA A 561 -30.29 6.83 -27.46
N ALA A 562 -30.23 7.88 -26.63
CA ALA A 562 -31.38 8.46 -25.96
C ALA A 562 -32.36 9.07 -26.99
N ASN A 563 -31.88 9.80 -27.99
CA ASN A 563 -32.69 10.30 -29.09
C ASN A 563 -33.34 9.18 -29.90
N GLN A 564 -32.63 8.09 -30.21
CA GLN A 564 -33.19 6.92 -30.89
C GLN A 564 -34.30 6.24 -30.08
N ALA A 565 -34.22 6.29 -28.75
CA ALA A 565 -35.20 5.70 -27.86
C ALA A 565 -36.46 6.60 -27.67
N GLY A 566 -36.46 7.80 -28.24
CA GLY A 566 -37.61 8.74 -28.22
C GLY A 566 -37.23 10.19 -28.07
N GLY A 567 -36.12 10.50 -27.36
CA GLY A 567 -35.65 11.86 -27.10
C GLY A 567 -36.76 12.78 -26.52
N GLU A 568 -37.46 12.26 -25.51
CA GLU A 568 -38.66 12.94 -24.96
C GLU A 568 -38.29 14.20 -24.19
N ASP A 569 -37.08 14.32 -23.68
CA ASP A 569 -36.59 15.47 -22.92
C ASP A 569 -35.22 15.97 -23.42
N ASN A 570 -34.73 17.04 -22.82
CA ASN A 570 -33.39 17.56 -22.99
C ASN A 570 -32.37 16.54 -22.42
N ILE A 571 -31.24 16.39 -23.08
CA ILE A 571 -30.24 15.37 -22.75
C ILE A 571 -28.92 16.06 -22.51
N ALA A 572 -28.35 15.89 -21.31
CA ALA A 572 -27.00 16.36 -20.99
C ALA A 572 -26.19 15.24 -20.39
N VAL A 573 -24.94 15.06 -20.88
CA VAL A 573 -24.00 14.05 -20.40
C VAL A 573 -22.60 14.60 -20.28
N ILE A 574 -21.91 14.23 -19.23
CA ILE A 574 -20.47 14.43 -19.04
C ILE A 574 -19.84 13.08 -18.68
N LEU A 575 -18.82 12.68 -19.42
CA LEU A 575 -18.03 11.48 -19.14
C LEU A 575 -16.58 11.87 -18.83
N VAL A 576 -16.10 11.42 -17.67
CA VAL A 576 -14.71 11.62 -17.22
C VAL A 576 -14.05 10.28 -17.04
N ARG A 577 -13.05 9.95 -17.86
CA ARG A 577 -12.20 8.75 -17.69
C ARG A 577 -10.95 9.09 -16.91
N PHE A 578 -10.53 8.16 -16.06
CA PHE A 578 -9.35 8.27 -15.22
C PHE A 578 -8.25 7.29 -15.69
N GLU A 579 -7.14 7.86 -16.16
CA GLU A 579 -5.99 7.12 -16.71
C GLU A 579 -4.76 7.22 -15.80
#